data_9706b493187f8031d191d31c3c011471
#
_entry.id   9706b493187f8031d191d31c3c011471
#
_cell.length_a   1.000
_cell.length_b   1.000
_cell.length_c   1.000
_cell.angle_alpha   90.00
_cell.angle_beta   90.00
_cell.angle_gamma   90.00
#
_symmetry.space_group_name_H-M   'P 1'
#
loop_
_entity.id
_entity.type
_entity.pdbx_description
1 polymer ?
#
loop_
_entity_poly.entity_id
_entity_poly.type
_entity_poly.pdbx_seq_one_letter_code
_entity_poly.pdbx_strand_id
1 'polypeptide(L)'
;MDKKVEKKNKVKIIIIALLVATVASAGAYFVYNKNKSKSANAENGAAISGYILSDGAEPGLSEEEIKALLQRQVDESTISFSISSDPVFKGKKGFIVMANPRYNAYDIDYVVTIDGKEIIRTAKIAPNQYIEEVELKEALPKGTYAAEALVTGYNRETGEEVGKTIVEVNITSQ
;
A
#
# COMPACT_ATOMS: atom_id res chain seq x y z
N MET A 1 -46.52 -30.58 -27.78
CA MET A 1 -45.46 -30.12 -26.86
C MET A 1 -45.14 -28.70 -27.20
N ASP A 2 -45.43 -27.80 -26.27
CA ASP A 2 -45.66 -26.37 -26.51
C ASP A 2 -44.38 -25.61 -26.80
N LYS A 3 -44.23 -24.99 -27.97
CA LYS A 3 -43.15 -24.07 -28.38
C LYS A 3 -42.90 -22.96 -27.34
N LYS A 4 -43.90 -22.65 -26.51
CA LYS A 4 -43.84 -21.65 -25.43
C LYS A 4 -43.01 -22.12 -24.22
N VAL A 5 -43.03 -23.41 -23.91
CA VAL A 5 -42.26 -24.04 -22.81
C VAL A 5 -40.80 -24.17 -23.19
N GLU A 6 -40.51 -24.54 -24.44
CA GLU A 6 -39.13 -24.64 -24.94
C GLU A 6 -38.42 -23.29 -24.99
N LYS A 7 -39.10 -22.21 -25.39
CA LYS A 7 -38.58 -20.85 -25.40
C LYS A 7 -38.29 -20.34 -23.98
N LYS A 8 -39.13 -20.68 -23.00
CA LYS A 8 -38.99 -20.29 -21.60
C LYS A 8 -37.79 -20.99 -20.93
N ASN A 9 -37.51 -22.24 -21.30
CA ASN A 9 -36.36 -23.00 -20.81
C ASN A 9 -35.04 -22.51 -21.44
N LYS A 10 -35.02 -22.17 -22.73
CA LYS A 10 -33.82 -21.58 -23.39
C LYS A 10 -33.47 -20.23 -22.77
N VAL A 11 -34.45 -19.39 -22.47
CA VAL A 11 -34.19 -18.10 -21.78
C VAL A 11 -33.64 -18.28 -20.38
N LYS A 12 -34.17 -19.24 -19.60
CA LYS A 12 -33.63 -19.57 -18.26
C LYS A 12 -32.18 -20.07 -18.32
N ILE A 13 -31.84 -20.92 -19.29
CA ILE A 13 -30.48 -21.43 -19.47
C ILE A 13 -29.50 -20.28 -19.83
N ILE A 14 -29.93 -19.35 -20.68
CA ILE A 14 -29.13 -18.20 -21.08
C ILE A 14 -28.90 -17.28 -19.86
N ILE A 15 -29.90 -17.02 -19.02
CA ILE A 15 -29.78 -16.21 -17.81
C ILE A 15 -28.84 -16.87 -16.80
N ILE A 16 -28.92 -18.18 -16.61
CA ILE A 16 -28.02 -18.92 -15.72
C ILE A 16 -26.59 -18.90 -16.26
N ALA A 17 -26.38 -19.05 -17.56
CA ALA A 17 -25.06 -18.99 -18.18
C ALA A 17 -24.44 -17.58 -18.06
N LEU A 18 -25.23 -16.53 -18.21
CA LEU A 18 -24.80 -15.13 -17.98
C LEU A 18 -24.43 -14.87 -16.51
N LEU A 19 -25.23 -15.39 -15.55
CA LEU A 19 -24.92 -15.26 -14.13
C LEU A 19 -23.64 -16.01 -13.73
N VAL A 20 -23.41 -17.20 -14.26
CA VAL A 20 -22.16 -17.96 -14.02
C VAL A 20 -20.95 -17.26 -14.63
N ALA A 21 -21.08 -16.65 -15.83
CA ALA A 21 -20.02 -15.90 -16.47
C ALA A 21 -19.64 -14.62 -15.67
N THR A 22 -20.63 -13.92 -15.09
CA THR A 22 -20.37 -12.72 -14.26
C THR A 22 -19.71 -13.07 -12.93
N VAL A 23 -20.09 -14.19 -12.29
CA VAL A 23 -19.43 -14.64 -11.05
C VAL A 23 -18.01 -15.13 -11.32
N ALA A 24 -17.77 -15.82 -12.44
CA ALA A 24 -16.43 -16.28 -12.82
C ALA A 24 -15.49 -15.09 -13.17
N SER A 25 -16.01 -14.06 -13.85
CA SER A 25 -15.23 -12.87 -14.17
C SER A 25 -14.94 -12.00 -12.94
N ALA A 26 -15.89 -11.88 -12.02
CA ALA A 26 -15.69 -11.19 -10.74
C ALA A 26 -14.69 -11.94 -9.84
N GLY A 27 -14.75 -13.27 -9.79
CA GLY A 27 -13.81 -14.12 -9.07
C GLY A 27 -12.40 -14.05 -9.66
N ALA A 28 -12.25 -14.08 -10.98
CA ALA A 28 -10.98 -13.96 -11.66
C ALA A 28 -10.38 -12.55 -11.48
N TYR A 29 -11.20 -11.49 -11.52
CA TYR A 29 -10.78 -10.12 -11.24
C TYR A 29 -10.32 -9.96 -9.78
N PHE A 30 -11.03 -10.56 -8.82
CA PHE A 30 -10.67 -10.51 -7.40
C PHE A 30 -9.37 -11.27 -7.11
N VAL A 31 -9.16 -12.45 -7.70
CA VAL A 31 -7.92 -13.23 -7.58
C VAL A 31 -6.77 -12.52 -8.31
N TYR A 32 -7.01 -11.94 -9.49
CA TYR A 32 -6.03 -11.14 -10.22
C TYR A 32 -5.59 -9.91 -9.43
N ASN A 33 -6.54 -9.18 -8.81
CA ASN A 33 -6.25 -8.01 -8.01
C ASN A 33 -5.53 -8.38 -6.68
N LYS A 34 -5.92 -9.51 -6.06
CA LYS A 34 -5.26 -10.02 -4.85
C LYS A 34 -3.81 -10.49 -5.10
N ASN A 35 -3.51 -10.99 -6.30
CA ASN A 35 -2.14 -11.34 -6.68
C ASN A 35 -1.30 -10.13 -7.11
N LYS A 36 -1.92 -9.02 -7.54
CA LYS A 36 -1.22 -7.78 -7.90
C LYS A 36 -0.71 -7.02 -6.66
N SER A 37 -1.30 -7.23 -5.49
CA SER A 37 -0.92 -6.60 -4.21
C SER A 37 0.30 -7.25 -3.54
N LYS A 38 0.91 -8.29 -4.13
CA LYS A 38 1.87 -9.13 -3.41
C LYS A 38 3.35 -8.82 -3.59
N SER A 39 3.74 -7.95 -4.50
CA SER A 39 5.15 -7.59 -4.65
C SER A 39 5.30 -6.35 -5.53
N ALA A 40 5.43 -5.20 -4.93
CA ALA A 40 5.98 -4.05 -5.61
C ALA A 40 7.51 -4.14 -5.50
N ASN A 41 8.16 -4.66 -6.54
CA ASN A 41 9.58 -4.49 -6.70
C ASN A 41 9.82 -3.04 -7.12
N ALA A 42 10.62 -2.32 -6.37
CA ALA A 42 11.03 -0.97 -6.71
C ALA A 42 11.92 -1.02 -7.97
N GLU A 43 11.33 -0.80 -9.13
CA GLU A 43 12.02 -0.98 -10.44
C GLU A 43 12.95 0.15 -10.85
N ASN A 44 13.04 1.27 -10.14
CA ASN A 44 13.90 2.39 -10.55
C ASN A 44 14.77 2.93 -9.42
N GLY A 45 16.01 2.49 -9.35
CA GLY A 45 17.06 3.13 -8.53
C GLY A 45 16.91 2.98 -7.02
N ALA A 46 15.95 2.19 -6.56
CA ALA A 46 15.63 2.03 -5.17
C ALA A 46 16.74 1.36 -4.36
N ALA A 47 16.96 1.88 -3.17
CA ALA A 47 17.91 1.33 -2.22
C ALA A 47 17.41 0.06 -1.54
N ILE A 48 16.12 -0.22 -1.56
CA ILE A 48 15.53 -1.47 -1.04
C ILE A 48 15.43 -2.53 -2.12
N SER A 49 15.65 -3.79 -1.74
CA SER A 49 15.55 -4.95 -2.63
C SER A 49 14.14 -5.53 -2.72
N GLY A 50 13.31 -5.29 -1.71
CA GLY A 50 11.91 -5.70 -1.71
C GLY A 50 11.12 -5.22 -0.50
N TYR A 51 9.82 -5.20 -0.66
CA TYR A 51 8.83 -4.99 0.40
C TYR A 51 7.50 -5.61 -0.01
N ILE A 52 6.62 -5.82 0.95
CA ILE A 52 5.24 -6.25 0.71
C ILE A 52 4.33 -5.08 1.02
N LEU A 53 3.54 -4.68 0.04
CA LEU A 53 2.46 -3.72 0.24
C LEU A 53 1.22 -4.47 0.72
N SER A 54 0.72 -4.09 1.88
CA SER A 54 -0.45 -4.69 2.53
C SER A 54 -1.64 -3.75 2.50
N ASP A 55 -2.84 -4.32 2.43
CA ASP A 55 -4.10 -3.57 2.53
C ASP A 55 -4.60 -3.58 3.97
N GLY A 56 -5.12 -2.44 4.44
CA GLY A 56 -5.73 -2.30 5.75
C GLY A 56 -5.10 -1.20 6.60
N ALA A 57 -5.49 -1.15 7.88
CA ALA A 57 -4.87 -0.25 8.85
C ALA A 57 -3.46 -0.75 9.20
N GLU A 58 -2.57 0.18 9.50
CA GLU A 58 -1.22 -0.13 9.96
C GLU A 58 -1.23 -1.02 11.21
N PRO A 59 -0.24 -1.91 11.38
CA PRO A 59 -0.17 -2.79 12.53
C PRO A 59 0.11 -2.00 13.83
N GLY A 60 -0.33 -2.56 14.96
CA GLY A 60 -0.08 -2.02 16.29
C GLY A 60 -1.13 -1.02 16.78
N LEU A 61 -2.15 -0.69 15.98
CA LEU A 61 -3.26 0.15 16.43
C LEU A 61 -4.22 -0.62 17.33
N SER A 62 -4.73 0.04 18.36
CA SER A 62 -5.82 -0.46 19.21
C SER A 62 -7.17 -0.45 18.45
N GLU A 63 -8.16 -1.20 18.96
CA GLU A 63 -9.50 -1.22 18.37
C GLU A 63 -10.16 0.17 18.35
N GLU A 64 -9.91 0.99 19.39
CA GLU A 64 -10.41 2.36 19.50
C GLU A 64 -9.79 3.27 18.44
N GLU A 65 -8.46 3.16 18.22
CA GLU A 65 -7.76 3.92 17.18
C GLU A 65 -8.24 3.54 15.78
N ILE A 66 -8.38 2.23 15.51
CA ILE A 66 -8.96 1.76 14.24
C ILE A 66 -10.35 2.31 14.04
N LYS A 67 -11.21 2.28 15.09
CA LYS A 67 -12.57 2.82 15.02
C LYS A 67 -12.58 4.33 14.78
N ALA A 68 -11.70 5.07 15.43
CA ALA A 68 -11.54 6.51 15.21
C ALA A 68 -11.08 6.82 13.77
N LEU A 69 -10.12 6.05 13.24
CA LEU A 69 -9.68 6.18 11.85
C LEU A 69 -10.79 5.88 10.85
N LEU A 70 -11.64 4.88 11.14
CA LEU A 70 -12.77 4.52 10.29
C LEU A 70 -13.85 5.63 10.24
N GLN A 71 -13.91 6.48 11.26
CA GLN A 71 -14.87 7.59 11.34
C GLN A 71 -14.34 8.91 10.75
N ARG A 72 -13.02 9.00 10.49
CA ARG A 72 -12.45 10.18 9.85
C ARG A 72 -12.93 10.31 8.42
N GLN A 73 -13.30 11.53 8.06
CA GLN A 73 -13.60 11.90 6.68
C GLN A 73 -12.30 12.15 5.92
N VAL A 74 -12.33 11.94 4.62
CA VAL A 74 -11.24 12.31 3.71
C VAL A 74 -11.05 13.81 3.75
N ASP A 75 -9.82 14.27 3.96
CA ASP A 75 -9.42 15.69 3.97
C ASP A 75 -8.49 15.95 2.78
N GLU A 76 -8.97 16.70 1.80
CA GLU A 76 -8.22 17.08 0.60
C GLU A 76 -7.27 18.27 0.84
N SER A 77 -7.28 18.87 2.03
CA SER A 77 -6.38 19.98 2.37
C SER A 77 -5.06 19.53 2.98
N THR A 78 -4.95 18.25 3.38
CA THR A 78 -3.82 17.75 4.16
C THR A 78 -3.34 16.40 3.64
N ILE A 79 -2.03 16.24 3.43
CA ILE A 79 -1.41 14.95 3.18
C ILE A 79 -1.23 14.25 4.54
N SER A 80 -1.92 13.14 4.73
CA SER A 80 -1.82 12.30 5.93
C SER A 80 -0.91 11.11 5.67
N PHE A 81 -0.08 10.75 6.64
CA PHE A 81 0.80 9.59 6.57
C PHE A 81 1.17 9.09 7.96
N SER A 82 1.72 7.88 8.04
CA SER A 82 2.33 7.34 9.26
C SER A 82 3.66 6.67 8.91
N ILE A 83 4.65 6.85 9.79
CA ILE A 83 5.97 6.21 9.68
C ILE A 83 6.52 5.92 11.09
N SER A 84 7.19 4.78 11.27
CA SER A 84 7.87 4.45 12.52
C SER A 84 9.01 5.45 12.79
N SER A 85 9.06 6.03 14.00
CA SER A 85 10.11 6.98 14.40
C SER A 85 11.45 6.29 14.67
N ASP A 86 11.43 5.03 15.16
CA ASP A 86 12.60 4.31 15.65
C ASP A 86 12.66 2.87 15.09
N PRO A 87 12.77 2.72 13.76
CA PRO A 87 12.84 1.40 13.13
C PRO A 87 14.15 0.68 13.42
N VAL A 88 14.07 -0.65 13.52
CA VAL A 88 15.22 -1.53 13.80
C VAL A 88 15.51 -2.42 12.60
N PHE A 89 16.79 -2.45 12.20
CA PHE A 89 17.31 -3.31 11.15
C PHE A 89 18.22 -4.40 11.71
N LYS A 90 18.08 -5.62 11.20
CA LYS A 90 18.97 -6.76 11.46
C LYS A 90 19.55 -7.24 10.13
N GLY A 91 20.82 -6.89 9.90
CA GLY A 91 21.43 -7.07 8.60
C GLY A 91 20.70 -6.25 7.54
N LYS A 92 20.14 -6.89 6.51
CA LYS A 92 19.40 -6.20 5.44
C LYS A 92 17.93 -5.98 5.74
N LYS A 93 17.33 -6.74 6.68
CA LYS A 93 15.90 -6.67 6.97
C LYS A 93 15.60 -5.66 8.06
N GLY A 94 14.65 -4.79 7.80
CA GLY A 94 14.18 -3.78 8.73
C GLY A 94 12.69 -3.84 8.93
N PHE A 95 12.28 -3.68 10.19
CA PHE A 95 10.89 -3.47 10.55
C PHE A 95 10.64 -1.97 10.63
N ILE A 96 9.94 -1.45 9.65
CA ILE A 96 9.58 -0.04 9.54
C ILE A 96 8.18 0.08 8.95
N VAL A 97 7.22 0.52 9.76
CA VAL A 97 5.87 0.78 9.28
C VAL A 97 5.86 2.10 8.51
N MET A 98 5.42 2.05 7.26
CA MET A 98 5.16 3.21 6.41
C MET A 98 3.75 3.05 5.86
N ALA A 99 2.81 3.91 6.26
CA ALA A 99 1.41 3.73 5.96
C ALA A 99 0.77 4.97 5.34
N ASN A 100 -0.19 4.72 4.44
CA ASN A 100 -1.09 5.71 3.92
C ASN A 100 -2.48 5.48 4.54
N PRO A 101 -2.91 6.31 5.51
CA PRO A 101 -4.18 6.12 6.18
C PRO A 101 -5.37 6.20 5.21
N ARG A 102 -6.45 5.45 5.51
CA ARG A 102 -7.63 5.37 4.64
C ARG A 102 -8.33 6.70 4.39
N TYR A 103 -8.17 7.67 5.29
CA TYR A 103 -8.76 9.00 5.19
C TYR A 103 -7.89 10.00 4.42
N ASN A 104 -6.72 9.59 3.91
CA ASN A 104 -5.92 10.42 3.02
C ASN A 104 -6.57 10.50 1.63
N ALA A 105 -6.62 11.69 1.05
CA ALA A 105 -7.12 11.89 -0.32
C ALA A 105 -6.13 11.46 -1.40
N TYR A 106 -4.85 11.30 -1.04
CA TYR A 106 -3.73 11.19 -1.96
C TYR A 106 -3.05 9.82 -1.90
N ASP A 107 -2.45 9.39 -3.02
CA ASP A 107 -1.40 8.39 -2.97
C ASP A 107 -0.12 9.04 -2.43
N ILE A 108 0.69 8.29 -1.68
CA ILE A 108 1.96 8.80 -1.15
C ILE A 108 3.10 7.86 -1.46
N ASP A 109 4.33 8.38 -1.52
CA ASP A 109 5.55 7.58 -1.48
C ASP A 109 6.51 8.07 -0.40
N TYR A 110 7.50 7.23 -0.09
CA TYR A 110 8.54 7.52 0.88
C TYR A 110 9.93 7.35 0.25
N VAL A 111 10.79 8.31 0.52
CA VAL A 111 12.23 8.22 0.25
C VAL A 111 12.98 8.48 1.56
N VAL A 112 13.68 7.46 2.08
CA VAL A 112 14.46 7.60 3.31
C VAL A 112 15.94 7.72 2.98
N THR A 113 16.58 8.74 3.54
CA THR A 113 18.00 9.04 3.33
C THR A 113 18.76 9.06 4.66
N ILE A 114 20.02 8.64 4.64
CA ILE A 114 21.01 8.82 5.71
C ILE A 114 22.17 9.61 5.10
N ASP A 115 22.53 10.74 5.69
CA ASP A 115 23.59 11.63 5.19
C ASP A 115 23.42 11.97 3.69
N GLY A 116 22.17 12.16 3.24
CA GLY A 116 21.82 12.45 1.86
C GLY A 116 21.89 11.23 0.91
N LYS A 117 22.30 10.04 1.40
CA LYS A 117 22.29 8.80 0.62
C LYS A 117 20.94 8.09 0.79
N GLU A 118 20.27 7.85 -0.31
CA GLU A 118 19.00 7.08 -0.33
C GLU A 118 19.24 5.64 0.09
N ILE A 119 18.46 5.18 1.08
CA ILE A 119 18.47 3.80 1.58
C ILE A 119 17.15 3.08 1.36
N ILE A 120 16.04 3.80 1.31
CA ILE A 120 14.70 3.27 1.05
C ILE A 120 13.99 4.18 0.04
N ARG A 121 13.34 3.57 -0.96
CA ARG A 121 12.38 4.22 -1.84
C ARG A 121 11.21 3.28 -2.08
N THR A 122 10.00 3.74 -1.82
CA THR A 122 8.79 2.97 -2.10
C THR A 122 8.19 3.35 -3.46
N ALA A 123 7.33 2.50 -3.99
CA ALA A 123 6.34 2.93 -4.98
C ALA A 123 5.22 3.72 -4.29
N LYS A 124 4.28 4.24 -5.07
CA LYS A 124 3.09 4.91 -4.53
C LYS A 124 2.26 3.93 -3.71
N ILE A 125 1.91 4.33 -2.50
CA ILE A 125 1.06 3.63 -1.54
C ILE A 125 -0.30 4.30 -1.58
N ALA A 126 -1.34 3.56 -1.94
CA ALA A 126 -2.70 4.08 -1.98
C ALA A 126 -3.30 4.19 -0.56
N PRO A 127 -4.33 5.03 -0.34
CA PRO A 127 -5.02 5.07 0.93
C PRO A 127 -5.46 3.69 1.42
N ASN A 128 -5.31 3.44 2.72
CA ASN A 128 -5.55 2.15 3.37
C ASN A 128 -4.56 1.05 2.99
N GLN A 129 -3.33 1.42 2.65
CA GLN A 129 -2.23 0.49 2.41
C GLN A 129 -1.02 0.85 3.28
N TYR A 130 -0.20 -0.15 3.59
CA TYR A 130 1.02 0.02 4.38
C TYR A 130 2.12 -0.97 3.98
N ILE A 131 3.34 -0.62 4.35
CA ILE A 131 4.54 -1.47 4.32
C ILE A 131 4.97 -1.67 5.76
N GLU A 132 5.32 -2.89 6.17
CA GLU A 132 5.75 -3.23 7.53
C GLU A 132 7.22 -3.63 7.59
N GLU A 133 7.70 -4.34 6.57
CA GLU A 133 9.09 -4.78 6.45
C GLU A 133 9.70 -4.33 5.14
N VAL A 134 10.99 -3.98 5.19
CA VAL A 134 11.80 -3.68 4.00
C VAL A 134 13.09 -4.50 4.01
N GLU A 135 13.59 -4.79 2.82
CA GLU A 135 14.90 -5.41 2.62
C GLU A 135 15.81 -4.46 1.84
N LEU A 136 16.90 -4.01 2.49
CA LEU A 136 17.89 -3.14 1.88
C LEU A 136 18.76 -3.90 0.88
N LYS A 137 19.26 -3.24 -0.15
CA LYS A 137 20.26 -3.80 -1.06
C LYS A 137 21.54 -4.18 -0.31
N GLU A 138 21.94 -3.36 0.66
CA GLU A 138 23.12 -3.53 1.50
C GLU A 138 22.75 -3.36 2.97
N ALA A 139 23.36 -4.16 3.85
CA ALA A 139 23.17 -3.99 5.28
C ALA A 139 23.83 -2.69 5.76
N LEU A 140 23.18 -1.99 6.66
CA LEU A 140 23.78 -0.87 7.37
C LEU A 140 24.80 -1.42 8.40
N PRO A 141 25.97 -0.79 8.59
CA PRO A 141 26.83 -1.08 9.72
C PRO A 141 26.07 -0.96 11.04
N LYS A 142 26.53 -1.65 12.10
CA LYS A 142 25.92 -1.54 13.41
C LYS A 142 26.00 -0.11 13.95
N GLY A 143 24.90 0.42 14.43
CA GLY A 143 24.84 1.78 14.94
C GLY A 143 23.43 2.38 14.90
N THR A 144 23.32 3.62 15.31
CA THR A 144 22.11 4.44 15.23
C THR A 144 22.37 5.58 14.24
N TYR A 145 21.41 5.82 13.36
CA TYR A 145 21.50 6.77 12.26
C TYR A 145 20.34 7.75 12.32
N ALA A 146 20.63 9.05 12.30
CA ALA A 146 19.63 10.05 11.99
C ALA A 146 19.33 9.96 10.49
N ALA A 147 18.08 9.70 10.14
CA ALA A 147 17.60 9.59 8.78
C ALA A 147 16.49 10.59 8.53
N GLU A 148 16.35 11.01 7.28
CA GLU A 148 15.26 11.86 6.82
C GLU A 148 14.34 11.04 5.90
N ALA A 149 13.04 11.03 6.19
CA ALA A 149 12.02 10.46 5.34
C ALA A 149 11.26 11.58 4.63
N LEU A 150 11.47 11.71 3.32
CA LEU A 150 10.69 12.56 2.45
C LEU A 150 9.42 11.81 2.07
N VAL A 151 8.27 12.40 2.37
CA VAL A 151 6.94 11.90 1.97
C VAL A 151 6.38 12.81 0.90
N THR A 152 6.03 12.24 -0.26
CA THR A 152 5.43 12.99 -1.38
C THR A 152 4.00 12.54 -1.57
N GLY A 153 3.07 13.49 -1.68
CA GLY A 153 1.67 13.25 -2.01
C GLY A 153 1.40 13.45 -3.48
N TYR A 154 0.53 12.60 -4.04
CA TYR A 154 0.14 12.63 -5.45
C TYR A 154 -1.38 12.60 -5.60
N ASN A 155 -1.90 13.42 -6.50
CA ASN A 155 -3.29 13.35 -6.93
C ASN A 155 -3.56 11.99 -7.57
N ARG A 156 -4.61 11.29 -7.14
CA ARG A 156 -4.92 9.93 -7.57
C ARG A 156 -5.45 9.84 -9.01
N GLU A 157 -6.04 10.92 -9.52
CA GLU A 157 -6.60 10.96 -10.87
C GLU A 157 -5.55 11.39 -11.89
N THR A 158 -4.78 12.45 -11.58
CA THR A 158 -3.79 13.01 -12.51
C THR A 158 -2.40 12.41 -12.34
N GLY A 159 -2.10 11.84 -11.15
CA GLY A 159 -0.76 11.36 -10.78
C GLY A 159 0.24 12.47 -10.50
N GLU A 160 -0.20 13.74 -10.53
CA GLU A 160 0.66 14.90 -10.28
C GLU A 160 0.98 15.05 -8.78
N GLU A 161 2.18 15.53 -8.49
CA GLU A 161 2.61 15.86 -7.14
C GLU A 161 1.80 17.02 -6.59
N VAL A 162 1.26 16.87 -5.36
CA VAL A 162 0.47 17.88 -4.67
C VAL A 162 1.23 18.52 -3.49
N GLY A 163 2.27 17.87 -3.00
CA GLY A 163 3.09 18.42 -1.92
C GLY A 163 4.09 17.41 -1.38
N LYS A 164 4.98 17.92 -0.52
CA LYS A 164 6.03 17.14 0.16
C LYS A 164 6.19 17.56 1.60
N THR A 165 6.60 16.61 2.43
CA THR A 165 7.06 16.89 3.79
C THR A 165 8.24 16.00 4.14
N ILE A 166 9.06 16.43 5.10
CA ILE A 166 10.21 15.68 5.60
C ILE A 166 9.97 15.41 7.09
N VAL A 167 10.24 14.20 7.53
CA VAL A 167 10.23 13.80 8.93
C VAL A 167 11.55 13.12 9.30
N GLU A 168 12.00 13.33 10.53
CA GLU A 168 13.18 12.68 11.08
C GLU A 168 12.83 11.29 11.60
N VAL A 169 13.72 10.33 11.36
CA VAL A 169 13.59 8.92 11.77
C VAL A 169 14.93 8.45 12.35
N ASN A 170 14.92 7.77 13.50
CA ASN A 170 16.12 7.24 14.13
C ASN A 170 16.30 5.75 13.85
N ILE A 171 17.07 5.41 12.84
CA ILE A 171 17.28 4.02 12.43
C ILE A 171 18.35 3.36 13.30
N THR A 172 18.03 2.21 13.90
CA THR A 172 19.00 1.39 14.63
C THR A 172 19.32 0.13 13.82
N SER A 173 20.61 -0.10 13.52
CA SER A 173 21.14 -1.32 12.90
C SER A 173 21.88 -2.19 13.91
N GLN A 174 21.53 -3.49 13.97
CA GLN A 174 22.06 -4.48 14.92
C GLN A 174 22.84 -5.60 14.21
#